data_d344a7443867723da53694dccc69c530
#
_entry.id   d344a7443867723da53694dccc69c530
#
_cell.length_a   1.000
_cell.length_b   1.000
_cell.length_c   1.000
_cell.angle_alpha   90.00
_cell.angle_beta   90.00
_cell.angle_gamma   90.00
#
_symmetry.space_group_name_H-M   'P 1'
#
loop_
_entity.id
_entity.type
_entity.pdbx_description
1 polymer ?
#
loop_
_entity_poly.entity_id
_entity_poly.type
_entity_poly.pdbx_seq_one_letter_code
_entity_poly.pdbx_strand_id
1 'polypeptide(L)'
;MTANHDALVEAVFPLEGKALPRDHAQALQHALAEQLPWLRSDAGAGIHPLKLVSGPESLALLSQRTRLILRVDANRLDELKALCGVELDVSGHALRLGAVHLRALQPLATLYAYRVAAVGADESEFMQAMEAELTELAIAGERVCGKRQSLRRDGLDMTTFSMMLHGLVPEQSLRLQQHGLGPHRLLGCGLFVPHKSAAAVGV
;
A
#
# COMPACT_ATOMS: atom_id res chain seq x y z
N MET A 1 8.42 16.47 19.60
CA MET A 1 7.24 16.87 18.81
C MET A 1 6.61 15.59 18.32
N THR A 2 5.57 15.12 19.00
CA THR A 2 4.78 13.94 18.56
C THR A 2 4.05 14.34 17.30
N ALA A 3 4.41 13.73 16.16
CA ALA A 3 3.65 13.88 14.93
C ALA A 3 2.21 13.40 15.21
N ASN A 4 1.26 14.28 14.96
CA ASN A 4 -0.15 13.99 15.13
C ASN A 4 -0.56 13.01 14.01
N HIS A 5 -0.45 11.68 14.29
CA HIS A 5 -0.81 10.62 13.32
C HIS A 5 -2.31 10.54 13.03
N ASP A 6 -3.13 11.39 13.67
CA ASP A 6 -4.59 11.42 13.46
C ASP A 6 -5.01 11.98 12.09
N ALA A 7 -4.06 12.44 11.31
CA ALA A 7 -4.32 13.12 10.03
C ALA A 7 -4.02 12.28 8.78
N LEU A 8 -3.66 10.98 8.89
CA LEU A 8 -3.42 10.16 7.70
C LEU A 8 -4.71 9.88 6.94
N VAL A 9 -4.63 10.10 5.63
CA VAL A 9 -5.73 9.89 4.67
C VAL A 9 -5.24 9.11 3.47
N GLU A 10 -6.17 8.66 2.64
CA GLU A 10 -5.87 8.13 1.33
C GLU A 10 -6.17 9.18 0.27
N ALA A 11 -5.15 9.61 -0.46
CA ALA A 11 -5.29 10.44 -1.65
C ALA A 11 -5.46 9.54 -2.86
N VAL A 12 -6.61 9.62 -3.51
CA VAL A 12 -7.03 8.75 -4.60
C VAL A 12 -7.04 9.51 -5.91
N PHE A 13 -6.25 9.05 -6.87
CA PHE A 13 -6.17 9.61 -8.22
C PHE A 13 -6.72 8.62 -9.24
N PRO A 14 -7.69 8.99 -10.07
CA PRO A 14 -7.96 8.27 -11.32
C PRO A 14 -6.69 8.23 -12.18
N LEU A 15 -6.49 7.14 -12.89
CA LEU A 15 -5.33 6.97 -13.76
C LEU A 15 -5.76 6.82 -15.21
N GLU A 16 -5.02 7.50 -16.10
CA GLU A 16 -5.10 7.32 -17.54
C GLU A 16 -3.77 6.75 -18.04
N GLY A 17 -3.84 5.71 -18.83
CA GLY A 17 -2.70 4.98 -19.37
C GLY A 17 -3.14 3.66 -19.97
N LYS A 18 -2.24 2.95 -20.65
CA LYS A 18 -2.56 1.67 -21.30
C LYS A 18 -2.07 0.48 -20.49
N ALA A 19 -0.79 0.46 -20.20
CA ALA A 19 -0.12 -0.67 -19.56
C ALA A 19 1.07 -0.20 -18.74
N LEU A 20 1.50 -1.01 -17.79
CA LEU A 20 2.73 -0.87 -17.02
C LEU A 20 3.47 -2.20 -16.99
N PRO A 21 4.79 -2.23 -16.77
CA PRO A 21 5.50 -3.46 -16.43
C PRO A 21 4.88 -4.09 -15.17
N ARG A 22 4.89 -5.43 -15.07
CA ARG A 22 4.35 -6.11 -13.87
C ARG A 22 5.11 -5.74 -12.61
N ASP A 23 6.41 -5.49 -12.71
CA ASP A 23 7.29 -5.06 -11.63
C ASP A 23 7.46 -3.52 -11.54
N HIS A 24 6.39 -2.79 -11.83
CA HIS A 24 6.36 -1.32 -11.87
C HIS A 24 6.54 -0.61 -10.51
N ALA A 25 6.48 -1.33 -9.39
CA ALA A 25 6.39 -0.70 -8.06
C ALA A 25 7.54 0.27 -7.76
N GLN A 26 8.79 -0.10 -8.06
CA GLN A 26 9.96 0.75 -7.84
C GLN A 26 10.01 1.93 -8.81
N ALA A 27 9.69 1.71 -10.08
CA ALA A 27 9.64 2.77 -11.08
C ALA A 27 8.54 3.81 -10.75
N LEU A 28 7.37 3.34 -10.30
CA LEU A 28 6.28 4.21 -9.83
C LEU A 28 6.71 5.02 -8.60
N GLN A 29 7.36 4.38 -7.62
CA GLN A 29 7.93 5.08 -6.47
C GLN A 29 8.89 6.18 -6.89
N HIS A 30 9.80 5.91 -7.82
CA HIS A 30 10.78 6.89 -8.30
C HIS A 30 10.10 8.05 -9.01
N ALA A 31 9.20 7.78 -9.96
CA ALA A 31 8.47 8.80 -10.69
C ALA A 31 7.64 9.72 -9.76
N LEU A 32 7.00 9.15 -8.74
CA LEU A 32 6.29 9.93 -7.72
C LEU A 32 7.24 10.75 -6.84
N ALA A 33 8.37 10.19 -6.44
CA ALA A 33 9.35 10.88 -5.59
C ALA A 33 10.11 12.01 -6.31
N GLU A 34 10.13 12.02 -7.63
CA GLU A 34 10.60 13.17 -8.44
C GLU A 34 9.63 14.35 -8.36
N GLN A 35 8.34 14.07 -8.34
CA GLN A 35 7.30 15.10 -8.20
C GLN A 35 7.08 15.54 -6.75
N LEU A 36 7.26 14.61 -5.80
CA LEU A 36 7.06 14.78 -4.36
C LEU A 36 8.32 14.35 -3.60
N PRO A 37 9.37 15.17 -3.53
CA PRO A 37 10.65 14.78 -2.90
C PRO A 37 10.52 14.35 -1.43
N TRP A 38 9.58 14.93 -0.69
CA TRP A 38 9.30 14.59 0.71
C TRP A 38 8.80 13.15 0.90
N LEU A 39 8.25 12.53 -0.14
CA LEU A 39 7.71 11.17 -0.06
C LEU A 39 8.74 10.15 0.43
N ARG A 40 10.03 10.37 0.13
CA ARG A 40 11.12 9.48 0.57
C ARG A 40 11.46 9.58 2.05
N SER A 41 11.17 10.72 2.67
CA SER A 41 11.51 11.00 4.08
C SER A 41 10.31 10.87 5.01
N ASP A 42 9.11 10.75 4.49
CA ASP A 42 7.89 10.61 5.28
C ASP A 42 7.64 9.13 5.61
N ALA A 43 7.92 8.76 6.85
CA ALA A 43 7.76 7.38 7.32
C ALA A 43 6.28 6.92 7.33
N GLY A 44 5.32 7.85 7.41
CA GLY A 44 3.88 7.56 7.35
C GLY A 44 3.36 7.35 5.94
N ALA A 45 4.10 7.83 4.93
CA ALA A 45 3.68 7.74 3.55
C ALA A 45 3.68 6.30 3.01
N GLY A 46 2.77 6.01 2.10
CA GLY A 46 2.70 4.72 1.43
C GLY A 46 2.03 4.82 0.05
N ILE A 47 2.49 3.99 -0.88
CA ILE A 47 1.92 3.86 -2.22
C ILE A 47 1.22 2.51 -2.29
N HIS A 48 -0.10 2.49 -2.41
CA HIS A 48 -0.83 1.23 -2.52
C HIS A 48 -0.52 0.51 -3.84
N PRO A 49 -0.46 -0.83 -3.82
CA PRO A 49 -0.32 -1.60 -5.06
C PRO A 49 -1.42 -1.25 -6.06
N LEU A 50 -1.05 -1.00 -7.30
CA LEU A 50 -2.03 -0.77 -8.36
C LEU A 50 -2.82 -2.05 -8.66
N LYS A 51 -4.13 -1.93 -8.79
CA LYS A 51 -5.00 -3.03 -9.24
C LYS A 51 -5.03 -3.04 -10.76
N LEU A 52 -4.19 -3.86 -11.35
CA LEU A 52 -4.02 -4.02 -12.79
C LEU A 52 -4.60 -5.36 -13.26
N VAL A 53 -4.94 -5.43 -14.53
CA VAL A 53 -5.38 -6.66 -15.21
C VAL A 53 -4.18 -7.31 -15.88
N SER A 54 -4.09 -8.63 -15.86
CA SER A 54 -3.02 -9.36 -16.56
C SER A 54 -3.03 -9.03 -18.05
N GLY A 55 -1.91 -8.60 -18.58
CA GLY A 55 -1.68 -8.33 -19.98
C GLY A 55 -0.71 -9.33 -20.61
N PRO A 56 -0.39 -9.16 -21.89
CA PRO A 56 0.57 -10.01 -22.60
C PRO A 56 1.99 -9.82 -22.06
N GLU A 57 2.81 -10.83 -22.19
CA GLU A 57 4.23 -10.85 -21.81
C GLU A 57 4.47 -10.39 -20.35
N SER A 58 5.30 -9.34 -20.18
CA SER A 58 5.66 -8.76 -18.88
C SER A 58 4.79 -7.56 -18.49
N LEU A 59 3.72 -7.28 -19.23
CA LEU A 59 2.85 -6.13 -19.01
C LEU A 59 1.63 -6.48 -18.16
N ALA A 60 1.11 -5.45 -17.51
CA ALA A 60 -0.19 -5.43 -16.84
C ALA A 60 -0.98 -4.20 -17.33
N LEU A 61 -2.26 -4.39 -17.62
CA LEU A 61 -3.11 -3.40 -18.26
C LEU A 61 -3.86 -2.57 -17.22
N LEU A 62 -3.97 -1.27 -17.48
CA LEU A 62 -4.86 -0.40 -16.73
C LEU A 62 -6.31 -0.64 -17.16
N SER A 63 -7.22 -0.51 -16.22
CA SER A 63 -8.65 -0.47 -16.45
C SER A 63 -9.20 0.90 -16.06
N GLN A 64 -10.42 1.22 -16.48
CA GLN A 64 -11.10 2.44 -16.05
C GLN A 64 -11.28 2.55 -14.52
N ARG A 65 -11.11 1.44 -13.79
CA ARG A 65 -11.20 1.38 -12.33
C ARG A 65 -9.84 1.46 -11.64
N THR A 66 -8.74 1.48 -12.39
CA THR A 66 -7.40 1.58 -11.80
C THR A 66 -7.24 2.96 -11.15
N ARG A 67 -6.72 2.97 -9.94
CA ARG A 67 -6.48 4.18 -9.14
C ARG A 67 -5.09 4.11 -8.53
N LEU A 68 -4.39 5.23 -8.53
CA LEU A 68 -3.27 5.44 -7.63
C LEU A 68 -3.84 5.88 -6.28
N ILE A 69 -3.42 5.21 -5.22
CA ILE A 69 -3.81 5.55 -3.86
C ILE A 69 -2.53 5.78 -3.07
N LEU A 70 -2.38 6.97 -2.53
CA LEU A 70 -1.29 7.33 -1.64
C LEU A 70 -1.85 7.48 -0.21
N ARG A 71 -1.24 6.81 0.75
CA ARG A 71 -1.50 7.05 2.17
C ARG A 71 -0.53 8.10 2.66
N VAL A 72 -1.04 9.23 3.09
CA VAL A 72 -0.24 10.42 3.39
C VAL A 72 -0.92 11.27 4.47
N ASP A 73 -0.18 12.21 5.05
CA ASP A 73 -0.77 13.22 5.93
C ASP A 73 -1.71 14.16 5.14
N ALA A 74 -2.87 14.47 5.73
CA ALA A 74 -3.87 15.36 5.14
C ALA A 74 -3.33 16.77 4.86
N ASN A 75 -2.33 17.22 5.61
CA ASN A 75 -1.66 18.51 5.42
C ASN A 75 -0.90 18.61 4.07
N ARG A 76 -0.70 17.48 3.37
CA ARG A 76 -0.05 17.43 2.04
C ARG A 76 -1.02 17.69 0.88
N LEU A 77 -2.27 18.03 1.15
CA LEU A 77 -3.31 18.13 0.11
C LEU A 77 -2.96 19.10 -1.03
N ASP A 78 -2.35 20.24 -0.73
CA ASP A 78 -2.02 21.22 -1.78
C ASP A 78 -0.88 20.74 -2.68
N GLU A 79 0.09 20.04 -2.11
CA GLU A 79 1.15 19.37 -2.88
C GLU A 79 0.58 18.23 -3.74
N LEU A 80 -0.38 17.49 -3.22
CA LEU A 80 -1.07 16.42 -3.97
C LEU A 80 -1.94 16.98 -5.09
N LYS A 81 -2.58 18.13 -4.91
CA LYS A 81 -3.33 18.81 -5.98
C LYS A 81 -2.43 19.22 -7.14
N ALA A 82 -1.17 19.55 -6.87
CA ALA A 82 -0.20 19.88 -7.92
C ALA A 82 0.10 18.68 -8.85
N LEU A 83 -0.16 17.45 -8.41
CA LEU A 83 -0.04 16.25 -9.25
C LEU A 83 -1.20 16.09 -10.25
N CYS A 84 -2.31 16.81 -10.09
CA CYS A 84 -3.46 16.65 -10.98
C CYS A 84 -3.10 17.06 -12.41
N GLY A 85 -3.30 16.15 -13.36
CA GLY A 85 -2.94 16.33 -14.77
C GLY A 85 -1.48 16.05 -15.11
N VAL A 86 -0.62 15.78 -14.12
CA VAL A 86 0.78 15.39 -14.34
C VAL A 86 0.84 14.03 -15.02
N GLU A 87 1.76 13.90 -15.95
CA GLU A 87 2.09 12.64 -16.59
C GLU A 87 3.41 12.12 -16.01
N LEU A 88 3.36 10.93 -15.43
CA LEU A 88 4.51 10.21 -14.90
C LEU A 88 5.06 9.28 -15.97
N ASP A 89 6.38 9.19 -16.08
CA ASP A 89 7.04 8.09 -16.79
C ASP A 89 7.33 6.94 -15.83
N VAL A 90 6.70 5.81 -16.06
CA VAL A 90 6.92 4.59 -15.28
C VAL A 90 7.60 3.55 -16.17
N SER A 91 8.93 3.59 -16.24
CA SER A 91 9.75 2.72 -17.12
C SER A 91 9.34 2.78 -18.59
N GLY A 92 9.24 3.98 -19.15
CA GLY A 92 8.86 4.22 -20.54
C GLY A 92 7.35 4.13 -20.82
N HIS A 93 6.53 4.02 -19.78
CA HIS A 93 5.07 3.98 -19.89
C HIS A 93 4.45 5.23 -19.25
N ALA A 94 3.75 6.02 -20.06
CA ALA A 94 3.07 7.23 -19.61
C ALA A 94 1.86 6.89 -18.74
N LEU A 95 1.77 7.54 -17.58
CA LEU A 95 0.71 7.39 -16.61
C LEU A 95 0.23 8.78 -16.17
N ARG A 96 -0.95 9.19 -16.62
CA ARG A 96 -1.52 10.50 -16.30
C ARG A 96 -2.40 10.43 -15.07
N LEU A 97 -2.22 11.39 -14.16
CA LEU A 97 -2.96 11.50 -12.91
C LEU A 97 -4.19 12.39 -13.10
N GLY A 98 -5.37 11.90 -12.76
CA GLY A 98 -6.60 12.69 -12.73
C GLY A 98 -6.72 13.52 -11.46
N ALA A 99 -7.91 14.11 -11.25
CA ALA A 99 -8.17 14.92 -10.08
C ALA A 99 -8.15 14.11 -8.78
N VAL A 100 -7.42 14.60 -7.76
CA VAL A 100 -7.31 13.96 -6.46
C VAL A 100 -8.59 14.14 -5.64
N HIS A 101 -8.96 13.11 -4.89
CA HIS A 101 -9.92 13.21 -3.79
C HIS A 101 -9.38 12.49 -2.56
N LEU A 102 -9.69 13.02 -1.38
CA LEU A 102 -9.27 12.42 -0.11
C LEU A 102 -10.33 11.47 0.42
N ARG A 103 -9.88 10.41 1.04
CA ARG A 103 -10.71 9.42 1.72
C ARG A 103 -10.14 9.17 3.12
N ALA A 104 -10.98 9.29 4.15
CA ALA A 104 -10.60 8.95 5.52
C ALA A 104 -10.38 7.43 5.67
N LEU A 105 -9.48 7.05 6.57
CA LEU A 105 -9.31 5.66 6.95
C LEU A 105 -10.58 5.15 7.65
N GLN A 106 -10.97 3.91 7.35
CA GLN A 106 -12.19 3.29 7.89
C GLN A 106 -11.83 2.23 8.92
N PRO A 107 -12.30 2.33 10.17
CA PRO A 107 -11.95 1.37 11.24
C PRO A 107 -12.81 0.10 11.15
N LEU A 108 -12.53 -0.76 10.18
CA LEU A 108 -13.20 -2.05 10.07
C LEU A 108 -12.47 -3.14 10.89
N ALA A 109 -13.25 -4.10 11.40
CA ALA A 109 -12.75 -5.20 12.21
C ALA A 109 -11.84 -6.18 11.43
N THR A 110 -11.88 -6.17 10.12
CA THR A 110 -11.01 -6.99 9.27
C THR A 110 -10.23 -6.10 8.31
N LEU A 111 -8.92 -6.25 8.34
CA LEU A 111 -7.98 -5.56 7.46
C LEU A 111 -7.13 -6.57 6.70
N TYR A 112 -6.73 -6.19 5.49
CA TYR A 112 -5.90 -7.01 4.62
C TYR A 112 -4.76 -6.17 4.03
N ALA A 113 -3.55 -6.72 4.06
CA ALA A 113 -2.41 -6.22 3.31
C ALA A 113 -2.12 -7.15 2.13
N TYR A 114 -2.09 -6.59 0.95
CA TYR A 114 -1.82 -7.35 -0.28
C TYR A 114 -0.42 -7.99 -0.25
N ARG A 115 0.53 -7.30 0.36
CA ARG A 115 1.89 -7.77 0.63
C ARG A 115 2.46 -7.11 1.87
N VAL A 116 3.21 -7.88 2.64
CA VAL A 116 4.06 -7.42 3.74
C VAL A 116 5.44 -7.98 3.46
N ALA A 117 6.48 -7.15 3.54
CA ALA A 117 7.85 -7.59 3.28
C ALA A 117 8.32 -8.54 4.38
N ALA A 118 8.89 -9.67 3.99
CA ALA A 118 9.43 -10.64 4.93
C ALA A 118 10.87 -10.33 5.31
N VAL A 119 11.20 -10.58 6.56
CA VAL A 119 12.58 -10.74 7.01
C VAL A 119 12.89 -12.23 6.83
N GLY A 120 13.73 -12.59 5.86
CA GLY A 120 13.96 -13.98 5.47
C GLY A 120 12.95 -14.49 4.42
N ALA A 121 12.98 -15.79 4.14
CA ALA A 121 12.13 -16.43 3.13
C ALA A 121 11.10 -17.40 3.72
N ASP A 122 11.18 -17.67 5.02
CA ASP A 122 10.35 -18.61 5.74
C ASP A 122 9.09 -17.92 6.32
N GLU A 123 7.95 -18.60 6.21
CA GLU A 123 6.67 -18.13 6.76
C GLU A 123 6.69 -18.06 8.29
N SER A 124 7.39 -18.98 8.94
CA SER A 124 7.47 -19.01 10.41
C SER A 124 8.24 -17.82 10.95
N GLU A 125 9.41 -17.50 10.35
CA GLU A 125 10.20 -16.32 10.70
C GLU A 125 9.41 -15.03 10.43
N PHE A 126 8.72 -14.98 9.30
CA PHE A 126 7.83 -13.87 8.96
C PHE A 126 6.76 -13.67 10.02
N MET A 127 6.04 -14.72 10.41
CA MET A 127 4.97 -14.64 11.41
C MET A 127 5.49 -14.24 12.78
N GLN A 128 6.67 -14.69 13.20
CA GLN A 128 7.30 -14.25 14.43
C GLN A 128 7.63 -12.76 14.43
N ALA A 129 8.18 -12.26 13.31
CA ALA A 129 8.49 -10.84 13.17
C ALA A 129 7.20 -9.99 13.23
N MET A 130 6.15 -10.41 12.55
CA MET A 130 4.85 -9.72 12.57
C MET A 130 4.19 -9.74 13.95
N GLU A 131 4.35 -10.85 14.69
CA GLU A 131 3.90 -10.95 16.09
C GLU A 131 4.55 -9.90 16.99
N ALA A 132 5.88 -9.75 16.86
CA ALA A 132 6.64 -8.76 17.63
C ALA A 132 6.15 -7.33 17.33
N GLU A 133 6.03 -6.97 16.04
CA GLU A 133 5.54 -5.64 15.63
C GLU A 133 4.11 -5.38 16.11
N LEU A 134 3.21 -6.37 16.01
CA LEU A 134 1.83 -6.24 16.49
C LEU A 134 1.76 -6.04 18.00
N THR A 135 2.65 -6.72 18.75
CA THR A 135 2.76 -6.57 20.21
C THR A 135 3.23 -5.16 20.58
N GLU A 136 4.24 -4.63 19.88
CA GLU A 136 4.72 -3.26 20.09
C GLU A 136 3.64 -2.22 19.80
N LEU A 137 2.82 -2.47 18.79
CA LEU A 137 1.69 -1.62 18.43
C LEU A 137 0.46 -1.81 19.32
N ALA A 138 0.50 -2.71 20.30
CA ALA A 138 -0.64 -3.10 21.13
C ALA A 138 -1.89 -3.45 20.28
N ILE A 139 -1.68 -4.25 19.24
CA ILE A 139 -2.73 -4.74 18.35
C ILE A 139 -2.93 -6.22 18.63
N ALA A 140 -4.11 -6.54 19.15
CA ALA A 140 -4.61 -7.90 19.29
C ALA A 140 -5.55 -8.22 18.13
N GLY A 141 -5.62 -9.47 17.71
CA GLY A 141 -6.49 -9.91 16.63
C GLY A 141 -5.99 -11.23 16.06
N GLU A 142 -6.90 -11.94 15.43
CA GLU A 142 -6.51 -13.15 14.73
C GLU A 142 -5.83 -12.78 13.41
N ARG A 143 -4.72 -13.42 13.14
CA ARG A 143 -3.88 -13.16 11.97
C ARG A 143 -3.76 -14.39 11.10
N VAL A 144 -3.87 -14.16 9.81
CA VAL A 144 -3.75 -15.20 8.80
C VAL A 144 -2.68 -14.77 7.81
N CYS A 145 -1.61 -15.58 7.71
CA CYS A 145 -0.66 -15.49 6.63
C CYS A 145 -1.28 -16.05 5.36
N GLY A 146 -1.12 -15.33 4.27
CA GLY A 146 -1.70 -15.75 3.01
C GLY A 146 -0.63 -16.02 1.96
N LYS A 147 -0.87 -15.61 0.73
CA LYS A 147 -0.03 -15.97 -0.42
C LYS A 147 1.38 -15.39 -0.32
N ARG A 148 2.39 -16.24 -0.49
CA ARG A 148 3.77 -15.85 -0.75
C ARG A 148 3.89 -15.24 -2.15
N GLN A 149 4.58 -14.13 -2.27
CA GLN A 149 4.78 -13.40 -3.51
C GLN A 149 6.24 -12.90 -3.60
N SER A 150 6.71 -12.61 -4.81
CA SER A 150 7.96 -11.90 -5.04
C SER A 150 7.69 -10.44 -5.39
N LEU A 151 8.53 -9.56 -4.91
CA LEU A 151 8.58 -8.14 -5.28
C LEU A 151 10.01 -7.79 -5.67
N ARG A 152 10.19 -7.20 -6.84
CA ARG A 152 11.51 -6.81 -7.32
C ARG A 152 11.91 -5.43 -6.79
N ARG A 153 13.11 -5.35 -6.23
CA ARG A 153 13.73 -4.12 -5.74
C ARG A 153 15.23 -4.14 -6.02
N ASP A 154 15.75 -3.09 -6.64
CA ASP A 154 17.18 -2.93 -6.96
C ASP A 154 17.76 -4.14 -7.71
N GLY A 155 16.96 -4.73 -8.60
CA GLY A 155 17.33 -5.92 -9.36
C GLY A 155 17.23 -7.26 -8.61
N LEU A 156 16.91 -7.24 -7.31
CA LEU A 156 16.78 -8.42 -6.46
C LEU A 156 15.32 -8.75 -6.17
N ASP A 157 15.03 -10.03 -6.05
CA ASP A 157 13.72 -10.50 -5.64
C ASP A 157 13.60 -10.54 -4.11
N MET A 158 12.60 -9.86 -3.58
CA MET A 158 12.27 -9.80 -2.17
C MET A 158 11.00 -10.63 -1.91
N THR A 159 11.05 -11.52 -0.91
CA THR A 159 9.87 -12.28 -0.49
C THR A 159 8.89 -11.38 0.26
N THR A 160 7.61 -11.52 -0.08
CA THR A 160 6.50 -10.87 0.63
C THR A 160 5.39 -11.88 0.87
N PHE A 161 4.58 -11.66 1.89
CA PHE A 161 3.36 -12.42 2.14
C PHE A 161 2.16 -11.50 2.17
N SER A 162 1.01 -11.95 1.69
CA SER A 162 -0.22 -11.27 2.04
C SER A 162 -0.61 -11.61 3.47
N MET A 163 -1.30 -10.67 4.14
CA MET A 163 -1.67 -10.87 5.54
C MET A 163 -3.06 -10.30 5.81
N MET A 164 -3.85 -11.02 6.59
CA MET A 164 -5.14 -10.58 7.08
C MET A 164 -5.12 -10.54 8.61
N LEU A 165 -5.69 -9.49 9.18
CA LEU A 165 -6.02 -9.41 10.60
C LEU A 165 -7.52 -9.23 10.73
N HIS A 166 -8.13 -9.97 11.67
CA HIS A 166 -9.56 -9.85 11.98
C HIS A 166 -9.82 -9.83 13.49
N GLY A 167 -11.04 -9.43 13.88
CA GLY A 167 -11.38 -9.22 15.28
C GLY A 167 -10.80 -7.94 15.89
N LEU A 168 -10.41 -6.97 15.05
CA LEU A 168 -9.84 -5.70 15.50
C LEU A 168 -10.93 -4.78 16.05
N VAL A 169 -10.64 -4.12 17.19
CA VAL A 169 -11.44 -2.98 17.65
C VAL A 169 -11.10 -1.73 16.84
N PRO A 170 -11.97 -0.71 16.79
CA PRO A 170 -11.78 0.46 15.92
C PRO A 170 -10.42 1.15 16.07
N GLU A 171 -9.94 1.33 17.29
CA GLU A 171 -8.67 1.99 17.59
C GLU A 171 -7.47 1.19 17.06
N GLN A 172 -7.49 -0.14 17.22
CA GLN A 172 -6.45 -1.04 16.70
C GLN A 172 -6.47 -1.06 15.17
N SER A 173 -7.66 -1.05 14.56
CA SER A 173 -7.85 -0.99 13.12
C SER A 173 -7.23 0.28 12.53
N LEU A 174 -7.51 1.45 13.09
CA LEU A 174 -6.91 2.71 12.65
C LEU A 174 -5.40 2.71 12.87
N ARG A 175 -4.94 2.25 14.05
CA ARG A 175 -3.50 2.17 14.35
C ARG A 175 -2.76 1.31 13.35
N LEU A 176 -3.29 0.13 13.00
CA LEU A 176 -2.70 -0.75 12.00
C LEU A 176 -2.68 -0.11 10.61
N GLN A 177 -3.72 0.59 10.22
CA GLN A 177 -3.74 1.30 8.95
C GLN A 177 -2.72 2.44 8.91
N GLN A 178 -2.53 3.16 10.01
CA GLN A 178 -1.59 4.26 10.14
C GLN A 178 -0.12 3.78 10.12
N HIS A 179 0.22 2.80 10.96
CA HIS A 179 1.59 2.32 11.11
C HIS A 179 1.97 1.29 10.05
N GLY A 180 1.04 0.40 9.65
CA GLY A 180 1.33 -0.75 8.82
C GLY A 180 2.17 -1.80 9.56
N LEU A 181 2.71 -2.77 8.82
CA LEU A 181 3.68 -3.75 9.31
C LEU A 181 4.82 -3.93 8.31
N GLY A 182 6.02 -4.08 8.81
CA GLY A 182 7.22 -4.26 8.02
C GLY A 182 7.62 -3.05 7.16
N PRO A 183 8.76 -3.15 6.49
CA PRO A 183 9.32 -2.05 5.69
C PRO A 183 8.68 -1.92 4.30
N HIS A 184 9.15 -0.93 3.53
CA HIS A 184 8.88 -0.72 2.10
C HIS A 184 7.45 -0.29 1.75
N ARG A 185 6.85 0.59 2.56
CA ARG A 185 5.52 1.16 2.32
C ARG A 185 5.39 1.85 0.95
N LEU A 186 6.46 2.48 0.47
CA LEU A 186 6.49 3.11 -0.86
C LEU A 186 6.54 2.10 -2.03
N LEU A 187 6.84 0.82 -1.75
CA LEU A 187 6.70 -0.27 -2.71
C LEU A 187 5.39 -1.04 -2.56
N GLY A 188 4.48 -0.54 -1.72
CA GLY A 188 3.17 -1.13 -1.47
C GLY A 188 3.17 -2.26 -0.46
N CYS A 189 4.21 -2.36 0.39
CA CYS A 189 4.26 -3.34 1.47
C CYS A 189 3.67 -2.78 2.77
N GLY A 190 3.06 -3.64 3.59
CA GLY A 190 2.59 -3.30 4.93
C GLY A 190 1.40 -2.35 5.00
N LEU A 191 0.75 -2.06 3.88
CA LEU A 191 -0.41 -1.16 3.81
C LEU A 191 -1.70 -1.95 3.99
N PHE A 192 -2.28 -1.86 5.16
CA PHE A 192 -3.53 -2.52 5.48
C PHE A 192 -4.72 -1.69 5.02
N VAL A 193 -5.70 -2.36 4.43
CA VAL A 193 -6.96 -1.77 3.95
C VAL A 193 -8.16 -2.55 4.45
N PRO A 194 -9.31 -1.90 4.63
CA PRO A 194 -10.56 -2.56 4.95
C PRO A 194 -10.88 -3.72 4.00
N HIS A 195 -11.21 -4.86 4.56
CA HIS A 195 -11.61 -6.06 3.83
C HIS A 195 -12.97 -6.53 4.30
N LYS A 196 -13.88 -6.84 3.37
CA LYS A 196 -15.14 -7.46 3.73
C LYS A 196 -14.81 -8.88 4.19
N SER A 197 -15.11 -9.16 5.44
CA SER A 197 -14.82 -10.45 6.08
C SER A 197 -15.38 -11.61 5.27
N ALA A 198 -14.60 -12.70 5.17
CA ALA A 198 -15.06 -13.99 4.69
C ALA A 198 -16.13 -14.65 5.61
N ALA A 199 -16.42 -14.07 6.76
CA ALA A 199 -17.50 -14.52 7.65
C ALA A 199 -18.91 -14.44 7.03
N ALA A 200 -19.04 -13.86 5.84
CA ALA A 200 -20.29 -13.87 5.06
C ALA A 200 -20.40 -15.05 4.07
N VAL A 201 -19.45 -15.99 4.08
CA VAL A 201 -19.42 -17.14 3.16
C VAL A 201 -19.39 -18.47 3.94
N GLY A 202 -19.88 -18.48 5.12
CA GLY A 202 -19.88 -19.67 5.93
C GLY A 202 -21.19 -19.82 6.69
N VAL A 203 -22.21 -20.33 6.07
CA VAL A 203 -23.13 -21.37 6.56
C VAL A 203 -23.73 -22.03 5.34
#